data_54bccbceaf53feab41acf449a722ce0f
#
_entry.id   54bccbceaf53feab41acf449a722ce0f
#
_cell.length_a   1.000
_cell.length_b   1.000
_cell.length_c   1.000
_cell.angle_alpha   90.00
_cell.angle_beta   90.00
_cell.angle_gamma   90.00
#
_symmetry.space_group_name_H-M   'P 1'
#
loop_
_entity.id
_entity.type
_entity.pdbx_description
1 polymer ?
#
loop_
_entity_poly.entity_id
_entity_poly.type
_entity_poly.pdbx_seq_one_letter_code
_entity_poly.pdbx_strand_id
1 'polypeptide(L)'
;MRLALTLSLATAVGLAGCAHKPTVEPISAPAPAPAPAPSASPEVKVTEPFFSRTKSAVATLTPSATSGVTGIVLFSGGSTSVDVHVIASGLQPGSIHAFHVHENGTCASADFMTAGGHFNPTHKPHGPQDKPHHAGDMPSLLADPSGKIDTRFTLEGVTLGGVDGFVGHAVVLHASADNFDAQPSGNSGARIACGVIAAQ
;
A
#
# COMPACT_ATOMS: atom_id res chain seq x y z
N MET A 1 11.83 4.89 61.65
CA MET A 1 12.15 3.44 61.79
C MET A 1 13.06 3.10 60.60
N ARG A 2 14.35 2.95 60.85
CA ARG A 2 15.36 2.64 59.85
C ARG A 2 15.58 1.12 59.89
N LEU A 3 15.43 0.44 58.72
CA LEU A 3 15.79 -0.98 58.56
C LEU A 3 17.02 -1.08 57.68
N ALA A 4 18.11 -1.51 58.27
CA ALA A 4 19.36 -1.79 57.62
C ALA A 4 19.31 -3.21 57.03
N LEU A 5 19.72 -3.38 55.76
CA LEU A 5 19.85 -4.69 55.13
C LEU A 5 21.35 -4.96 54.92
N THR A 6 21.81 -6.03 55.57
CA THR A 6 23.20 -6.50 55.60
C THR A 6 23.54 -7.28 54.34
N LEU A 7 24.68 -6.94 53.74
CA LEU A 7 25.29 -7.56 52.57
C LEU A 7 26.17 -8.75 53.01
N SER A 8 25.82 -9.97 52.59
CA SER A 8 26.65 -11.18 52.81
C SER A 8 27.55 -11.45 51.61
N LEU A 9 28.83 -11.48 51.84
CA LEU A 9 29.86 -11.79 50.88
C LEU A 9 30.18 -13.29 50.93
N ALA A 10 29.95 -14.02 49.81
CA ALA A 10 30.31 -15.42 49.70
C ALA A 10 31.56 -15.54 48.80
N THR A 11 32.65 -16.01 49.39
CA THR A 11 33.91 -16.35 48.73
C THR A 11 33.82 -17.77 48.17
N ALA A 12 34.03 -17.93 46.88
CA ALA A 12 34.18 -19.21 46.19
C ALA A 12 35.62 -19.47 45.85
N VAL A 13 36.13 -20.57 46.35
CA VAL A 13 37.50 -21.11 46.16
C VAL A 13 37.58 -21.78 44.78
N GLY A 14 38.57 -21.42 43.99
CA GLY A 14 38.84 -22.01 42.69
C GLY A 14 39.61 -23.33 42.81
N LEU A 15 39.12 -24.35 42.06
CA LEU A 15 39.92 -25.54 41.76
C LEU A 15 40.39 -25.46 40.31
N ALA A 16 41.72 -25.41 40.16
CA ALA A 16 42.38 -25.52 38.86
C ALA A 16 42.44 -27.01 38.45
N GLY A 17 41.65 -27.37 37.44
CA GLY A 17 41.73 -28.67 36.77
C GLY A 17 42.48 -28.52 35.45
N CYS A 18 43.66 -29.12 35.33
CA CYS A 18 44.38 -29.23 34.05
C CYS A 18 43.68 -30.26 33.15
N ALA A 19 42.99 -29.80 32.16
CA ALA A 19 42.43 -30.64 31.11
C ALA A 19 43.42 -30.68 29.91
N HIS A 20 43.97 -31.85 29.64
CA HIS A 20 44.72 -32.15 28.42
C HIS A 20 43.73 -32.09 27.23
N LYS A 21 44.10 -31.24 26.27
CA LYS A 21 43.35 -31.11 25.01
C LYS A 21 43.94 -32.09 23.99
N PRO A 22 43.19 -33.08 23.47
CA PRO A 22 43.71 -33.90 22.38
C PRO A 22 43.79 -33.04 21.12
N THR A 23 44.95 -33.02 20.49
CA THR A 23 45.20 -32.40 19.18
C THR A 23 44.64 -33.34 18.12
N VAL A 24 43.55 -32.95 17.48
CA VAL A 24 43.01 -33.66 16.32
C VAL A 24 43.61 -32.98 15.07
N GLU A 25 44.39 -33.76 14.31
CA GLU A 25 44.90 -33.32 12.99
C GLU A 25 43.70 -33.08 12.04
N PRO A 26 43.71 -31.98 11.26
CA PRO A 26 42.64 -31.75 10.27
C PRO A 26 42.81 -32.73 9.10
N ILE A 27 41.81 -33.60 8.93
CA ILE A 27 41.67 -34.41 7.73
C ILE A 27 41.31 -33.43 6.59
N SER A 28 42.25 -33.30 5.63
CA SER A 28 42.01 -32.52 4.41
C SER A 28 40.86 -33.16 3.61
N ALA A 29 39.75 -32.43 3.51
CA ALA A 29 38.63 -32.84 2.67
C ALA A 29 39.02 -32.71 1.20
N PRO A 30 38.61 -33.64 0.32
CA PRO A 30 38.87 -33.53 -1.12
C PRO A 30 38.14 -32.31 -1.69
N ALA A 31 38.80 -31.61 -2.62
CA ALA A 31 38.25 -30.43 -3.28
C ALA A 31 36.91 -30.78 -3.99
N PRO A 32 35.89 -29.91 -3.89
CA PRO A 32 34.63 -30.12 -4.59
C PRO A 32 34.87 -30.09 -6.10
N ALA A 33 34.21 -31.03 -6.80
CA ALA A 33 34.20 -31.08 -8.26
C ALA A 33 33.67 -29.76 -8.84
N PRO A 34 34.18 -29.32 -10.01
CA PRO A 34 33.67 -28.09 -10.64
C PRO A 34 32.19 -28.22 -10.93
N ALA A 35 31.40 -27.21 -10.52
CA ALA A 35 29.99 -27.15 -10.81
C ALA A 35 29.75 -27.12 -12.32
N PRO A 36 28.71 -27.79 -12.85
CA PRO A 36 28.37 -27.72 -14.27
C PRO A 36 28.05 -26.25 -14.62
N ALA A 37 28.56 -25.84 -15.80
CA ALA A 37 28.31 -24.51 -16.35
C ALA A 37 26.80 -24.25 -16.42
N PRO A 38 26.32 -23.02 -16.10
CA PRO A 38 24.92 -22.70 -16.20
C PRO A 38 24.46 -22.90 -17.64
N SER A 39 23.51 -23.82 -17.82
CA SER A 39 22.80 -23.98 -19.07
C SER A 39 22.12 -22.67 -19.40
N ALA A 40 22.38 -22.13 -20.60
CA ALA A 40 21.71 -20.92 -21.06
C ALA A 40 20.18 -21.14 -21.01
N SER A 41 19.53 -20.49 -20.09
CA SER A 41 18.06 -20.40 -20.06
C SER A 41 17.62 -19.76 -21.39
N PRO A 42 16.57 -20.26 -22.04
CA PRO A 42 16.02 -19.60 -23.21
C PRO A 42 15.63 -18.20 -22.82
N GLU A 43 16.09 -17.23 -23.60
CA GLU A 43 15.68 -15.83 -23.48
C GLU A 43 14.14 -15.78 -23.62
N VAL A 44 13.45 -15.70 -22.49
CA VAL A 44 12.02 -15.39 -22.48
C VAL A 44 11.94 -13.95 -22.98
N LYS A 45 11.52 -13.76 -24.23
CA LYS A 45 11.07 -12.45 -24.70
C LYS A 45 10.01 -12.00 -23.70
N VAL A 46 10.38 -11.09 -22.80
CA VAL A 46 9.44 -10.39 -21.94
C VAL A 46 8.56 -9.58 -22.87
N THR A 47 7.43 -10.17 -23.23
CA THR A 47 6.37 -9.44 -23.93
C THR A 47 5.96 -8.34 -22.95
N GLU A 48 5.92 -7.09 -23.43
CA GLU A 48 5.46 -5.92 -22.69
C GLU A 48 4.29 -6.30 -21.77
N PRO A 49 4.33 -5.93 -20.47
CA PRO A 49 3.34 -6.39 -19.52
C PRO A 49 1.94 -6.05 -20.01
N PHE A 50 1.05 -7.02 -19.94
CA PHE A 50 -0.35 -6.94 -20.38
C PHE A 50 -1.05 -5.64 -19.94
N PHE A 51 -0.68 -5.12 -18.78
CA PHE A 51 -1.21 -3.88 -18.19
C PHE A 51 -0.83 -2.59 -18.92
N SER A 52 0.22 -2.60 -19.74
CA SER A 52 0.66 -1.41 -20.51
C SER A 52 -0.36 -0.93 -21.55
N ARG A 53 -1.41 -1.74 -21.82
CA ARG A 53 -2.46 -1.44 -22.80
C ARG A 53 -3.85 -1.29 -22.20
N THR A 54 -3.98 -1.34 -20.88
CA THR A 54 -5.28 -1.19 -20.22
C THR A 54 -5.84 0.20 -20.47
N LYS A 55 -6.99 0.28 -21.16
CA LYS A 55 -7.69 1.52 -21.47
C LYS A 55 -8.91 1.75 -20.58
N SER A 56 -9.39 0.73 -19.89
CA SER A 56 -10.51 0.81 -18.95
C SER A 56 -10.32 -0.10 -17.76
N ALA A 57 -10.80 0.35 -16.63
CA ALA A 57 -10.79 -0.40 -15.38
C ALA A 57 -12.02 -0.04 -14.54
N VAL A 58 -12.35 -0.89 -13.60
CA VAL A 58 -13.49 -0.69 -12.69
C VAL A 58 -13.10 -1.06 -11.27
N ALA A 59 -13.66 -0.33 -10.30
CA ALA A 59 -13.63 -0.72 -8.90
C ALA A 59 -15.05 -0.67 -8.32
N THR A 60 -15.53 -1.78 -7.76
CA THR A 60 -16.76 -1.81 -6.99
C THR A 60 -16.47 -1.43 -5.55
N LEU A 61 -17.06 -0.34 -5.08
CA LEU A 61 -16.92 0.13 -3.71
C LEU A 61 -17.80 -0.70 -2.78
N THR A 62 -17.18 -1.37 -1.85
CA THR A 62 -17.84 -2.10 -0.76
C THR A 62 -17.74 -1.28 0.54
N PRO A 63 -18.77 -1.28 1.39
CA PRO A 63 -18.77 -0.53 2.63
C PRO A 63 -17.82 -1.11 3.67
N SER A 64 -17.27 -0.26 4.55
CA SER A 64 -16.67 -0.73 5.80
C SER A 64 -17.75 -1.29 6.73
N ALA A 65 -17.35 -1.96 7.81
CA ALA A 65 -18.29 -2.56 8.78
C ALA A 65 -19.25 -1.54 9.42
N THR A 66 -18.90 -0.25 9.41
CA THR A 66 -19.66 0.82 10.05
C THR A 66 -20.29 1.83 9.08
N SER A 67 -20.11 1.63 7.77
CA SER A 67 -20.67 2.52 6.75
C SER A 67 -21.69 1.78 5.89
N GLY A 68 -22.63 2.51 5.30
CA GLY A 68 -23.56 1.99 4.28
C GLY A 68 -23.16 2.40 2.87
N VAL A 69 -21.96 2.91 2.66
CA VAL A 69 -21.53 3.52 1.40
C VAL A 69 -21.19 2.44 0.37
N THR A 70 -21.88 2.46 -0.75
CA THR A 70 -21.63 1.57 -1.90
C THR A 70 -21.48 2.38 -3.17
N GLY A 71 -20.83 1.81 -4.19
CA GLY A 71 -20.67 2.51 -5.46
C GLY A 71 -19.87 1.75 -6.48
N ILE A 72 -19.60 2.45 -7.58
CA ILE A 72 -18.72 1.98 -8.64
C ILE A 72 -17.85 3.14 -9.11
N VAL A 73 -16.60 2.85 -9.40
CA VAL A 73 -15.68 3.79 -10.00
C VAL A 73 -15.23 3.24 -11.34
N LEU A 74 -15.48 4.01 -12.37
CA LEU A 74 -15.08 3.68 -13.75
C LEU A 74 -13.86 4.52 -14.11
N PHE A 75 -12.87 3.86 -14.64
CA PHE A 75 -11.64 4.48 -15.10
C PHE A 75 -11.52 4.24 -16.61
N SER A 76 -11.16 5.29 -17.34
CA SER A 76 -10.75 5.16 -18.74
C SER A 76 -9.50 6.00 -18.96
N GLY A 77 -8.52 5.49 -19.69
CA GLY A 77 -7.27 6.20 -19.77
C GLY A 77 -6.42 5.92 -20.98
N GLY A 78 -5.60 6.90 -21.28
CA GLY A 78 -4.51 6.84 -22.23
C GLY A 78 -3.15 6.59 -21.57
N SER A 79 -2.11 7.06 -22.21
CA SER A 79 -0.72 6.95 -21.75
C SER A 79 -0.29 8.05 -20.78
N THR A 80 -1.07 9.11 -20.60
CA THR A 80 -0.69 10.32 -19.84
C THR A 80 -1.79 10.85 -18.91
N SER A 81 -3.02 10.35 -19.05
CA SER A 81 -4.15 10.80 -18.23
C SER A 81 -5.16 9.66 -18.00
N VAL A 82 -5.92 9.77 -16.93
CA VAL A 82 -7.01 8.85 -16.57
C VAL A 82 -8.27 9.66 -16.28
N ASP A 83 -9.35 9.39 -17.00
CA ASP A 83 -10.68 9.88 -16.70
C ASP A 83 -11.31 8.99 -15.64
N VAL A 84 -11.85 9.60 -14.60
CA VAL A 84 -12.48 8.93 -13.48
C VAL A 84 -13.94 9.33 -13.39
N HIS A 85 -14.84 8.35 -13.30
CA HIS A 85 -16.25 8.56 -13.04
C HIS A 85 -16.65 7.82 -11.76
N VAL A 86 -17.02 8.56 -10.74
CA VAL A 86 -17.40 8.04 -9.43
C VAL A 86 -18.91 8.11 -9.29
N ILE A 87 -19.56 6.97 -9.03
CA ILE A 87 -20.96 6.85 -8.70
C ILE A 87 -21.06 6.15 -7.35
N ALA A 88 -21.54 6.85 -6.32
CA ALA A 88 -21.65 6.30 -4.97
C ALA A 88 -22.93 6.77 -4.28
N SER A 89 -23.35 6.06 -3.23
CA SER A 89 -24.53 6.37 -2.44
C SER A 89 -24.37 5.90 -0.99
N GLY A 90 -25.27 6.34 -0.12
CA GLY A 90 -25.21 6.02 1.32
C GLY A 90 -24.38 7.02 2.14
N LEU A 91 -24.10 8.19 1.58
CA LEU A 91 -23.35 9.27 2.21
C LEU A 91 -24.29 10.24 2.94
N GLN A 92 -23.72 11.02 3.84
CA GLN A 92 -24.49 12.12 4.44
C GLN A 92 -24.70 13.23 3.40
N PRO A 93 -25.93 13.74 3.25
CA PRO A 93 -26.22 14.83 2.32
C PRO A 93 -25.32 16.04 2.52
N GLY A 94 -24.72 16.54 1.44
CA GLY A 94 -23.82 17.70 1.44
C GLY A 94 -22.45 17.49 2.07
N SER A 95 -22.10 16.27 2.45
CA SER A 95 -20.76 15.96 3.00
C SER A 95 -19.69 15.94 1.91
N ILE A 96 -18.47 16.28 2.31
CA ILE A 96 -17.27 16.24 1.45
C ILE A 96 -16.37 15.11 1.93
N HIS A 97 -15.84 14.35 0.99
CA HIS A 97 -15.07 13.14 1.24
C HIS A 97 -13.77 13.15 0.46
N ALA A 98 -12.67 12.85 1.12
CA ALA A 98 -11.41 12.56 0.46
C ALA A 98 -11.50 11.23 -0.30
N PHE A 99 -10.80 11.15 -1.42
CA PHE A 99 -10.83 10.01 -2.31
C PHE A 99 -9.43 9.75 -2.87
N HIS A 100 -8.90 8.53 -2.67
CA HIS A 100 -7.51 8.23 -3.02
C HIS A 100 -7.35 6.83 -3.59
N VAL A 101 -6.34 6.66 -4.47
CA VAL A 101 -5.79 5.34 -4.77
C VAL A 101 -4.74 5.00 -3.73
N HIS A 102 -4.83 3.79 -3.16
CA HIS A 102 -3.95 3.25 -2.14
C HIS A 102 -2.99 2.21 -2.73
N GLU A 103 -1.85 2.02 -2.08
CA GLU A 103 -0.71 1.23 -2.59
C GLU A 103 -0.99 -0.26 -2.73
N ASN A 104 -1.86 -0.85 -1.91
CA ASN A 104 -2.15 -2.26 -1.94
C ASN A 104 -3.54 -2.54 -2.53
N GLY A 105 -3.63 -3.45 -3.50
CA GLY A 105 -4.89 -3.86 -4.14
C GLY A 105 -5.71 -4.81 -3.28
N THR A 106 -6.05 -4.40 -2.06
CA THR A 106 -6.83 -5.22 -1.13
C THR A 106 -7.74 -4.39 -0.24
N CYS A 107 -8.95 -4.88 -0.04
CA CYS A 107 -9.96 -4.33 0.87
C CYS A 107 -10.31 -5.36 1.96
N ALA A 108 -9.38 -6.24 2.36
CA ALA A 108 -9.68 -7.43 3.16
C ALA A 108 -9.91 -7.14 4.65
N SER A 109 -9.32 -6.06 5.24
CA SER A 109 -9.59 -5.70 6.64
C SER A 109 -10.88 -4.91 6.77
N ALA A 110 -11.57 -5.04 7.91
CA ALA A 110 -12.84 -4.37 8.18
C ALA A 110 -12.76 -2.83 8.16
N ASP A 111 -11.56 -2.29 8.39
CA ASP A 111 -11.22 -0.87 8.38
C ASP A 111 -10.45 -0.45 7.11
N PHE A 112 -10.23 -1.39 6.19
CA PHE A 112 -9.46 -1.22 4.95
C PHE A 112 -8.00 -0.78 5.15
N MET A 113 -7.43 -0.94 6.34
CA MET A 113 -6.03 -0.59 6.60
C MET A 113 -5.04 -1.46 5.81
N THR A 114 -5.46 -2.65 5.37
CA THR A 114 -4.67 -3.51 4.47
C THR A 114 -4.38 -2.87 3.10
N ALA A 115 -5.16 -1.87 2.67
CA ALA A 115 -4.87 -1.13 1.45
C ALA A 115 -3.59 -0.26 1.54
N GLY A 116 -3.02 -0.10 2.74
CA GLY A 116 -1.77 0.64 2.93
C GLY A 116 -1.92 2.15 2.88
N GLY A 117 -0.85 2.86 2.53
CA GLY A 117 -0.81 4.31 2.30
C GLY A 117 -1.35 4.71 0.93
N HIS A 118 -1.23 6.00 0.58
CA HIS A 118 -1.56 6.47 -0.76
C HIS A 118 -0.57 5.92 -1.79
N PHE A 119 -1.05 5.60 -2.98
CA PHE A 119 -0.21 5.17 -4.09
C PHE A 119 0.74 6.31 -4.52
N ASN A 120 2.03 6.12 -4.27
CA ASN A 120 3.04 7.17 -4.42
C ASN A 120 4.36 6.64 -5.01
N PRO A 121 4.40 6.17 -6.24
CA PRO A 121 5.59 5.61 -6.86
C PRO A 121 6.72 6.63 -7.03
N THR A 122 6.40 7.93 -7.03
CA THR A 122 7.36 9.02 -7.25
C THR A 122 7.81 9.73 -5.97
N HIS A 123 7.39 9.25 -4.78
CA HIS A 123 7.78 9.79 -3.47
C HIS A 123 7.57 11.30 -3.30
N LYS A 124 6.47 11.82 -3.85
CA LYS A 124 6.06 13.22 -3.68
C LYS A 124 5.33 13.40 -2.33
N PRO A 125 5.18 14.64 -1.82
CA PRO A 125 4.30 14.90 -0.69
C PRO A 125 2.82 14.70 -1.07
N HIS A 126 1.94 14.57 -0.08
CA HIS A 126 0.50 14.67 -0.25
C HIS A 126 0.11 16.08 -0.69
N GLY A 127 -0.86 16.19 -1.62
CA GLY A 127 -1.24 17.51 -2.12
C GLY A 127 -2.35 17.54 -3.17
N PRO A 128 -2.79 18.76 -3.54
CA PRO A 128 -3.79 18.96 -4.57
C PRO A 128 -3.21 18.79 -5.97
N GLN A 129 -4.07 18.64 -6.97
CA GLN A 129 -3.70 18.32 -8.37
C GLN A 129 -2.83 19.39 -9.06
N ASP A 130 -2.85 20.64 -8.60
CA ASP A 130 -2.06 21.77 -9.15
C ASP A 130 -0.67 21.92 -8.51
N LYS A 131 -0.32 21.05 -7.57
CA LYS A 131 0.98 21.02 -6.86
C LYS A 131 1.60 19.63 -6.92
N PRO A 132 2.87 19.45 -6.49
CA PRO A 132 3.41 18.11 -6.27
C PRO A 132 2.51 17.31 -5.32
N HIS A 133 2.08 16.11 -5.76
CA HIS A 133 1.15 15.26 -5.02
C HIS A 133 1.45 13.78 -5.30
N HIS A 134 0.87 12.88 -4.51
CA HIS A 134 0.93 11.44 -4.79
C HIS A 134 0.19 11.13 -6.10
N ALA A 135 0.61 10.11 -6.80
CA ALA A 135 -0.15 9.66 -7.98
C ALA A 135 -1.58 9.24 -7.63
N GLY A 136 -1.80 8.76 -6.40
CA GLY A 136 -3.09 8.35 -5.89
C GLY A 136 -3.96 9.45 -5.29
N ASP A 137 -3.46 10.68 -5.13
CA ASP A 137 -4.28 11.79 -4.62
C ASP A 137 -5.29 12.23 -5.68
N MET A 138 -6.53 12.42 -5.29
CA MET A 138 -7.63 12.80 -6.18
C MET A 138 -8.42 13.98 -5.59
N PRO A 139 -9.22 14.70 -6.39
CA PRO A 139 -10.11 15.72 -5.88
C PRO A 139 -11.09 15.15 -4.84
N SER A 140 -11.38 15.94 -3.79
CA SER A 140 -12.44 15.61 -2.84
C SER A 140 -13.80 15.56 -3.53
N LEU A 141 -14.65 14.65 -3.09
CA LEU A 141 -15.97 14.39 -3.66
C LEU A 141 -17.06 15.02 -2.78
N LEU A 142 -18.00 15.72 -3.38
CA LEU A 142 -19.16 16.30 -2.72
C LEU A 142 -20.39 15.39 -2.92
N ALA A 143 -21.01 14.95 -1.83
CA ALA A 143 -22.30 14.28 -1.88
C ALA A 143 -23.43 15.30 -2.12
N ASP A 144 -24.34 14.97 -2.99
CA ASP A 144 -25.53 15.78 -3.28
C ASP A 144 -26.53 15.83 -2.08
N PRO A 145 -27.62 16.61 -2.17
CA PRO A 145 -28.64 16.65 -1.12
C PRO A 145 -29.34 15.30 -0.87
N SER A 146 -29.18 14.29 -1.73
CA SER A 146 -29.71 12.93 -1.53
C SER A 146 -28.67 11.95 -0.98
N GLY A 147 -27.45 12.40 -0.69
CA GLY A 147 -26.34 11.55 -0.20
C GLY A 147 -25.72 10.70 -1.29
N LYS A 148 -25.73 11.17 -2.54
CA LYS A 148 -25.12 10.51 -3.69
C LYS A 148 -23.96 11.32 -4.25
N ILE A 149 -23.03 10.63 -4.89
CA ILE A 149 -21.97 11.18 -5.72
C ILE A 149 -22.19 10.67 -7.14
N ASP A 150 -22.19 11.57 -8.13
CA ASP A 150 -22.07 11.28 -9.55
C ASP A 150 -21.15 12.36 -10.15
N THR A 151 -19.86 12.08 -10.16
CA THR A 151 -18.83 13.08 -10.48
C THR A 151 -17.81 12.52 -11.44
N ARG A 152 -17.36 13.35 -12.39
CA ARG A 152 -16.29 13.04 -13.34
C ARG A 152 -15.16 14.05 -13.23
N PHE A 153 -13.94 13.55 -13.36
CA PHE A 153 -12.73 14.37 -13.44
C PHE A 153 -11.63 13.62 -14.18
N THR A 154 -10.64 14.35 -14.66
CA THR A 154 -9.45 13.80 -15.29
C THR A 154 -8.23 13.99 -14.39
N LEU A 155 -7.42 12.95 -14.27
CA LEU A 155 -6.13 12.99 -13.58
C LEU A 155 -5.03 13.01 -14.63
N GLU A 156 -4.14 13.99 -14.53
CA GLU A 156 -3.01 14.13 -15.43
C GLU A 156 -1.75 13.45 -14.88
N GLY A 157 -0.88 12.97 -15.76
CA GLY A 157 0.40 12.38 -15.36
C GLY A 157 0.30 10.99 -14.73
N VAL A 158 -0.85 10.32 -14.83
CA VAL A 158 -1.09 8.96 -14.35
C VAL A 158 -1.56 8.05 -15.48
N THR A 159 -1.44 6.74 -15.27
CA THR A 159 -1.86 5.71 -16.22
C THR A 159 -2.70 4.63 -15.54
N LEU A 160 -3.47 3.86 -16.31
CA LEU A 160 -4.16 2.69 -15.79
C LEU A 160 -3.25 1.46 -15.73
N GLY A 161 -2.43 1.26 -16.73
CA GLY A 161 -1.56 0.09 -16.85
C GLY A 161 -0.10 0.42 -16.67
N GLY A 162 0.73 -0.63 -16.58
CA GLY A 162 2.15 -0.50 -16.32
C GLY A 162 2.50 -0.61 -14.82
N VAL A 163 3.79 -0.49 -14.50
CA VAL A 163 4.32 -0.68 -13.13
C VAL A 163 3.82 0.40 -12.17
N ASP A 164 3.59 1.61 -12.69
CA ASP A 164 3.11 2.77 -11.93
C ASP A 164 1.64 3.11 -12.28
N GLY A 165 0.89 2.12 -12.79
CA GLY A 165 -0.52 2.28 -13.16
C GLY A 165 -1.48 1.92 -12.03
N PHE A 166 -2.72 2.38 -12.11
CA PHE A 166 -3.73 2.20 -11.06
C PHE A 166 -4.28 0.78 -10.95
N VAL A 167 -4.26 0.00 -12.04
CA VAL A 167 -4.77 -1.38 -12.02
C VAL A 167 -3.97 -2.24 -11.07
N GLY A 168 -4.68 -2.98 -10.20
CA GLY A 168 -4.07 -3.79 -9.15
C GLY A 168 -3.92 -3.07 -7.80
N HIS A 169 -4.26 -1.78 -7.72
CA HIS A 169 -4.33 -0.99 -6.49
C HIS A 169 -5.75 -0.93 -5.94
N ALA A 170 -5.97 -0.33 -4.77
CA ALA A 170 -7.30 -0.10 -4.22
C ALA A 170 -7.66 1.38 -4.26
N VAL A 171 -8.90 1.70 -4.57
CA VAL A 171 -9.45 3.05 -4.39
C VAL A 171 -10.25 3.08 -3.10
N VAL A 172 -10.08 4.15 -2.31
CA VAL A 172 -10.69 4.31 -0.98
C VAL A 172 -11.40 5.65 -0.89
N LEU A 173 -12.64 5.62 -0.39
CA LEU A 173 -13.40 6.78 0.02
C LEU A 173 -13.31 6.96 1.53
N HIS A 174 -13.06 8.18 1.98
CA HIS A 174 -12.83 8.51 3.38
C HIS A 174 -14.02 9.23 4.02
N ALA A 175 -14.06 9.25 5.35
CA ALA A 175 -15.18 9.84 6.13
C ALA A 175 -15.22 11.36 6.09
N SER A 176 -14.07 12.01 5.88
CA SER A 176 -13.93 13.49 5.94
C SER A 176 -13.31 14.03 4.67
N ALA A 177 -13.41 15.34 4.48
CA ALA A 177 -12.72 16.05 3.42
C ALA A 177 -11.19 15.91 3.56
N ASP A 178 -10.50 16.03 2.44
CA ASP A 178 -9.05 16.04 2.40
C ASP A 178 -8.48 17.37 2.89
N ASN A 179 -7.43 17.29 3.70
CA ASN A 179 -6.63 18.44 4.07
C ASN A 179 -5.26 18.33 3.39
N PHE A 180 -5.12 18.93 2.23
CA PHE A 180 -3.92 18.86 1.40
C PHE A 180 -2.64 19.40 2.07
N ASP A 181 -2.75 20.13 3.19
CA ASP A 181 -1.60 20.60 3.98
C ASP A 181 -1.18 19.58 5.06
N ALA A 182 -2.01 18.57 5.34
CA ALA A 182 -1.74 17.56 6.36
C ALA A 182 -0.99 16.36 5.80
N GLN A 183 0.29 16.26 6.12
CA GLN A 183 1.15 15.14 5.71
C GLN A 183 1.03 13.94 6.65
N PRO A 184 1.20 12.72 6.17
CA PRO A 184 1.42 12.32 4.77
C PRO A 184 0.12 12.01 4.00
N SER A 185 -1.07 12.15 4.56
CA SER A 185 -2.29 11.55 3.99
C SER A 185 -3.58 12.35 4.23
N GLY A 186 -3.48 13.67 4.45
CA GLY A 186 -4.63 14.57 4.43
C GLY A 186 -5.56 14.51 5.65
N ASN A 187 -5.28 13.72 6.69
CA ASN A 187 -6.15 13.54 7.87
C ASN A 187 -7.63 13.29 7.53
N SER A 188 -7.87 12.52 6.47
CA SER A 188 -9.18 12.32 5.85
C SER A 188 -10.14 11.43 6.65
N GLY A 189 -9.74 11.01 7.85
CA GLY A 189 -10.56 10.20 8.75
C GLY A 189 -10.64 8.72 8.34
N ALA A 190 -11.67 8.03 8.82
CA ALA A 190 -11.86 6.61 8.58
C ALA A 190 -12.07 6.28 7.10
N ARG A 191 -11.68 5.09 6.68
CA ARG A 191 -11.95 4.54 5.35
C ARG A 191 -13.36 3.96 5.35
N ILE A 192 -14.27 4.55 4.60
CA ILE A 192 -15.70 4.18 4.63
C ILE A 192 -16.13 3.30 3.47
N ALA A 193 -15.40 3.33 2.36
CA ALA A 193 -15.62 2.38 1.26
C ALA A 193 -14.30 2.10 0.54
N CYS A 194 -14.16 0.89 0.00
CA CYS A 194 -12.96 0.42 -0.69
C CYS A 194 -13.33 -0.47 -1.88
N GLY A 195 -12.57 -0.35 -2.97
CA GLY A 195 -12.70 -1.20 -4.15
C GLY A 195 -11.36 -1.46 -4.81
N VAL A 196 -11.09 -2.70 -5.22
CA VAL A 196 -9.88 -3.03 -5.99
C VAL A 196 -10.09 -2.65 -7.44
N ILE A 197 -9.13 -1.95 -8.05
CA ILE A 197 -9.17 -1.49 -9.43
C ILE A 197 -8.78 -2.65 -10.35
N ALA A 198 -9.73 -3.18 -11.09
CA ALA A 198 -9.55 -4.31 -12.00
C ALA A 198 -9.63 -3.85 -13.46
N ALA A 199 -8.73 -4.34 -14.31
CA ALA A 199 -8.78 -4.11 -15.76
C ALA A 199 -10.05 -4.69 -16.39
N GLN A 200 -10.57 -4.02 -17.43
CA GLN A 200 -11.68 -4.47 -18.26
C GLN A 200 -11.27 -4.68 -19.71
#